data_6ed79a652259e33840f9949e4c175b15
#
_entry.id   6ed79a652259e33840f9949e4c175b15
#
_cell.length_a   1.000
_cell.length_b   1.000
_cell.length_c   1.000
_cell.angle_alpha   90.00
_cell.angle_beta   90.00
_cell.angle_gamma   90.00
#
_symmetry.space_group_name_H-M   'P 1'
#
loop_
_entity.id
_entity.type
_entity.pdbx_description
1 polymer ?
#
loop_
_entity_poly.entity_id
_entity_poly.type
_entity_poly.pdbx_seq_one_letter_code
_entity_poly.pdbx_strand_id
1 'polypeptide(L)'
;LIVGTIVDRYKDDQVVVSTSGGPSFVVKVLSTIDKDSLEIGTKVSMNKDTMTVTGILPSSKDPLVGSAEMEERPKTKFSDIGGLEEQIRELREVVELPLLRPDLFRDVGIEPPKGVLLIGPPGCGKTLLARAIARETKATFLRMVGSELVQKYIGEGSRMVRELFQLAREKSPTILFLDELDSIAGRRTDSSTSADREVHRTMIQLLAELDGFDPLGEVRIVAATNRPDILDRAILRPGRLDRIIEIPFPDNHARKEIFKVHTKKMNLDRSVSLDELASLSDGFSGAQIKAACTEAGMLAIREERKRVTLDDMKAAIKKIRETRSEDTIMQFKELPVHKEGYSMFV
;
A
#
# COMPACT_ATOMS: atom_id res chain seq x y z
N LEU A 1 -38.06 9.86 -2.74
CA LEU A 1 -37.32 8.74 -2.13
C LEU A 1 -36.32 9.29 -1.12
N ILE A 2 -36.18 8.61 0.01
CA ILE A 2 -35.17 8.87 1.03
C ILE A 2 -34.21 7.69 1.04
N VAL A 3 -32.93 7.95 1.21
CA VAL A 3 -31.90 6.91 1.37
C VAL A 3 -31.62 6.74 2.86
N GLY A 4 -31.62 5.49 3.30
CA GLY A 4 -31.24 5.14 4.66
C GLY A 4 -30.42 3.87 4.72
N THR A 5 -29.83 3.58 5.88
CA THR A 5 -29.03 2.38 6.13
C THR A 5 -29.74 1.52 7.17
N ILE A 6 -29.85 0.22 6.93
CA ILE A 6 -30.42 -0.73 7.89
C ILE A 6 -29.48 -0.82 9.10
N VAL A 7 -30.02 -0.55 10.29
CA VAL A 7 -29.27 -0.59 11.55
C VAL A 7 -29.61 -1.85 12.35
N ASP A 8 -30.84 -2.33 12.21
CA ASP A 8 -31.32 -3.52 12.93
C ASP A 8 -32.49 -4.19 12.19
N ARG A 9 -32.77 -5.47 12.48
CA ARG A 9 -33.98 -6.19 12.07
C ARG A 9 -34.94 -6.27 13.22
N TYR A 10 -36.18 -5.76 13.03
CA TYR A 10 -37.19 -5.76 14.10
C TYR A 10 -38.14 -6.96 14.02
N LYS A 11 -38.61 -7.31 12.81
CA LYS A 11 -39.45 -8.48 12.50
C LYS A 11 -39.18 -8.92 11.06
N ASP A 12 -39.78 -10.05 10.66
CA ASP A 12 -39.58 -10.63 9.31
C ASP A 12 -39.89 -9.68 8.15
N ASP A 13 -40.74 -8.68 8.36
CA ASP A 13 -41.17 -7.70 7.37
C ASP A 13 -40.83 -6.24 7.74
N GLN A 14 -40.06 -6.03 8.83
CA GLN A 14 -39.73 -4.71 9.35
C GLN A 14 -38.27 -4.61 9.70
N VAL A 15 -37.66 -3.52 9.27
CA VAL A 15 -36.26 -3.19 9.54
C VAL A 15 -36.16 -1.80 10.17
N VAL A 16 -35.13 -1.59 11.00
CA VAL A 16 -34.80 -0.28 11.54
C VAL A 16 -33.86 0.39 10.54
N VAL A 17 -34.26 1.51 10.00
CA VAL A 17 -33.45 2.28 9.04
C VAL A 17 -33.09 3.62 9.62
N SER A 18 -31.82 3.94 9.63
CA SER A 18 -31.26 5.26 9.97
C SER A 18 -31.05 6.09 8.72
N THR A 19 -31.53 7.33 8.74
CA THR A 19 -31.27 8.29 7.66
C THR A 19 -30.03 9.13 7.97
N SER A 20 -29.32 9.58 6.94
CA SER A 20 -28.10 10.40 7.10
C SER A 20 -28.41 11.69 7.88
N GLY A 21 -28.00 11.75 9.16
CA GLY A 21 -28.19 12.91 10.03
C GLY A 21 -29.58 13.03 10.69
N GLY A 22 -30.43 12.00 10.60
CA GLY A 22 -31.78 11.98 11.18
C GLY A 22 -32.05 10.83 12.14
N PRO A 23 -33.27 10.75 12.70
CA PRO A 23 -33.68 9.67 13.58
C PRO A 23 -33.78 8.34 12.83
N SER A 24 -33.70 7.22 13.58
CA SER A 24 -33.95 5.89 13.06
C SER A 24 -35.44 5.59 13.06
N PHE A 25 -35.96 4.94 12.02
CA PHE A 25 -37.35 4.58 11.83
C PHE A 25 -37.49 3.08 11.67
N VAL A 26 -38.56 2.52 12.28
CA VAL A 26 -38.99 1.17 11.96
C VAL A 26 -39.86 1.24 10.70
N VAL A 27 -39.43 0.62 9.62
CA VAL A 27 -40.04 0.71 8.30
C VAL A 27 -40.40 -0.68 7.78
N LYS A 28 -41.50 -0.77 7.04
CA LYS A 28 -41.90 -2.01 6.37
C LYS A 28 -41.08 -2.24 5.11
N VAL A 29 -40.86 -3.50 4.79
CA VAL A 29 -40.20 -3.93 3.55
C VAL A 29 -41.25 -4.41 2.57
N LEU A 30 -41.19 -3.99 1.31
CA LEU A 30 -42.03 -4.51 0.25
C LEU A 30 -41.81 -6.01 0.06
N SER A 31 -42.89 -6.76 -0.17
CA SER A 31 -42.85 -8.22 -0.38
C SER A 31 -42.06 -8.65 -1.66
N THR A 32 -41.77 -7.70 -2.52
CA THR A 32 -40.96 -7.92 -3.74
C THR A 32 -39.45 -7.92 -3.51
N ILE A 33 -39.02 -7.54 -2.29
CA ILE A 33 -37.61 -7.48 -1.92
C ILE A 33 -37.23 -8.77 -1.22
N ASP A 34 -36.14 -9.38 -1.68
CA ASP A 34 -35.59 -10.56 -1.05
C ASP A 34 -35.08 -10.22 0.37
N LYS A 35 -35.68 -10.89 1.36
CA LYS A 35 -35.41 -10.66 2.76
C LYS A 35 -34.02 -11.07 3.21
N ASP A 36 -33.40 -12.03 2.53
CA ASP A 36 -32.07 -12.51 2.84
C ASP A 36 -30.99 -11.50 2.44
N SER A 37 -31.31 -10.61 1.51
CA SER A 37 -30.43 -9.51 1.08
C SER A 37 -30.50 -8.25 1.96
N LEU A 38 -31.33 -8.22 2.99
CA LEU A 38 -31.48 -7.10 3.92
C LEU A 38 -30.56 -7.24 5.15
N GLU A 39 -29.25 -7.22 4.93
CA GLU A 39 -28.27 -7.27 6.02
C GLU A 39 -28.14 -5.92 6.73
N ILE A 40 -27.70 -5.95 8.01
CA ILE A 40 -27.34 -4.73 8.74
C ILE A 40 -26.21 -4.01 8.01
N GLY A 41 -26.38 -2.71 7.75
CA GLY A 41 -25.47 -1.92 6.94
C GLY A 41 -25.89 -1.74 5.47
N THR A 42 -26.91 -2.47 4.99
CA THR A 42 -27.42 -2.34 3.62
C THR A 42 -28.08 -0.97 3.42
N LYS A 43 -27.72 -0.27 2.35
CA LYS A 43 -28.39 0.98 1.94
C LYS A 43 -29.68 0.65 1.20
N VAL A 44 -30.76 1.29 1.63
CA VAL A 44 -32.09 1.09 1.06
C VAL A 44 -32.71 2.42 0.64
N SER A 45 -33.50 2.37 -0.42
CA SER A 45 -34.39 3.48 -0.80
C SER A 45 -35.73 3.31 -0.12
N MET A 46 -36.24 4.38 0.48
CA MET A 46 -37.54 4.44 1.12
C MET A 46 -38.45 5.45 0.46
N ASN A 47 -39.72 5.13 0.38
CA ASN A 47 -40.72 6.13 0.02
C ASN A 47 -40.95 7.08 1.22
N LYS A 48 -40.89 8.39 0.97
CA LYS A 48 -41.03 9.42 2.01
C LYS A 48 -42.41 9.41 2.67
N ASP A 49 -43.47 9.12 1.91
CA ASP A 49 -44.86 9.23 2.36
C ASP A 49 -45.35 7.97 3.08
N THR A 50 -44.94 6.79 2.58
CA THR A 50 -45.36 5.51 3.15
C THR A 50 -44.35 4.91 4.13
N MET A 51 -43.14 5.50 4.24
CA MET A 51 -42.04 4.99 5.06
C MET A 51 -41.80 3.48 4.82
N THR A 52 -41.81 3.07 3.56
CA THR A 52 -41.65 1.67 3.17
C THR A 52 -40.38 1.54 2.35
N VAL A 53 -39.58 0.50 2.59
CA VAL A 53 -38.39 0.17 1.76
C VAL A 53 -38.91 -0.28 0.41
N THR A 54 -38.51 0.46 -0.63
CA THR A 54 -38.92 0.25 -2.04
C THR A 54 -37.86 -0.43 -2.88
N GLY A 55 -36.62 -0.47 -2.39
CA GLY A 55 -35.52 -1.12 -3.12
C GLY A 55 -34.25 -1.16 -2.30
N ILE A 56 -33.43 -2.14 -2.57
CA ILE A 56 -32.06 -2.21 -2.12
C ILE A 56 -31.24 -1.35 -3.09
N LEU A 57 -30.57 -0.36 -2.56
CA LEU A 57 -29.58 0.33 -3.37
C LEU A 57 -28.37 -0.57 -3.47
N PRO A 58 -27.79 -0.77 -4.68
CA PRO A 58 -26.52 -1.45 -4.78
C PRO A 58 -25.60 -0.76 -3.76
N SER A 59 -24.88 -1.56 -2.97
CA SER A 59 -23.90 -1.00 -2.06
C SER A 59 -23.04 -0.07 -2.91
N SER A 60 -23.27 1.23 -2.80
CA SER A 60 -22.40 2.19 -3.43
C SER A 60 -21.07 1.89 -2.79
N LYS A 61 -20.21 1.14 -3.49
CA LYS A 61 -18.80 1.09 -3.14
C LYS A 61 -18.47 2.54 -2.89
N ASP A 62 -18.11 2.85 -1.65
CA ASP A 62 -17.95 4.25 -1.29
C ASP A 62 -17.00 4.85 -2.32
N PRO A 63 -17.27 6.02 -2.88
CA PRO A 63 -16.32 6.70 -3.75
C PRO A 63 -14.91 6.77 -3.15
N LEU A 64 -14.84 6.68 -1.80
CA LEU A 64 -13.60 6.67 -1.03
C LEU A 64 -12.82 5.34 -1.14
N VAL A 65 -13.48 4.19 -1.23
CA VAL A 65 -12.81 2.90 -1.56
C VAL A 65 -12.51 2.83 -3.05
N GLY A 66 -13.23 3.60 -3.87
CA GLY A 66 -12.87 3.86 -5.27
C GLY A 66 -11.56 4.63 -5.45
N SER A 67 -11.02 5.26 -4.40
CA SER A 67 -9.68 5.86 -4.41
C SER A 67 -8.56 4.83 -4.27
N ALA A 68 -8.83 3.61 -3.78
CA ALA A 68 -7.85 2.55 -3.79
C ALA A 68 -7.45 2.23 -5.24
N GLU A 69 -6.16 2.39 -5.53
CA GLU A 69 -5.60 2.04 -6.84
C GLU A 69 -5.65 0.52 -7.00
N MET A 70 -6.53 0.04 -7.87
CA MET A 70 -6.69 -1.38 -8.16
C MET A 70 -6.07 -1.73 -9.50
N GLU A 71 -5.08 -2.58 -9.50
CA GLU A 71 -4.48 -3.17 -10.69
C GLU A 71 -4.75 -4.69 -10.70
N GLU A 72 -5.68 -5.16 -11.50
CA GLU A 72 -5.97 -6.60 -11.58
C GLU A 72 -4.77 -7.41 -12.14
N ARG A 73 -3.93 -6.78 -12.93
CA ARG A 73 -2.71 -7.40 -13.50
C ARG A 73 -1.57 -6.37 -13.57
N PRO A 74 -0.77 -6.22 -12.52
CA PRO A 74 0.39 -5.35 -12.55
C PRO A 74 1.35 -5.71 -13.68
N LYS A 75 1.94 -4.69 -14.32
CA LYS A 75 2.87 -4.89 -15.45
C LYS A 75 4.33 -5.00 -15.01
N THR A 76 4.65 -4.54 -13.81
CA THR A 76 6.01 -4.50 -13.25
C THR A 76 6.54 -5.92 -13.05
N LYS A 77 7.75 -6.18 -13.54
CA LYS A 77 8.48 -7.46 -13.34
C LYS A 77 9.61 -7.26 -12.35
N PHE A 78 10.08 -8.34 -11.72
CA PHE A 78 11.32 -8.29 -10.95
C PHE A 78 12.53 -7.90 -11.80
N SER A 79 12.54 -8.21 -13.10
CA SER A 79 13.57 -7.74 -14.05
C SER A 79 13.61 -6.22 -14.26
N ASP A 80 12.57 -5.50 -13.80
CA ASP A 80 12.50 -4.04 -13.87
C ASP A 80 13.03 -3.39 -12.56
N ILE A 81 13.51 -4.22 -11.62
CA ILE A 81 14.06 -3.83 -10.33
C ILE A 81 15.51 -4.27 -10.29
N GLY A 82 16.43 -3.34 -10.07
CA GLY A 82 17.86 -3.62 -9.99
C GLY A 82 18.37 -3.58 -8.55
N GLY A 83 19.23 -4.54 -8.18
CA GLY A 83 20.02 -4.53 -6.96
C GLY A 83 19.24 -4.77 -5.66
N LEU A 84 18.14 -5.54 -5.71
CA LEU A 84 17.34 -5.95 -4.55
C LEU A 84 17.12 -7.46 -4.53
N GLU A 85 18.11 -8.25 -4.95
CA GLU A 85 17.97 -9.70 -5.13
C GLU A 85 17.66 -10.42 -3.80
N GLU A 86 18.25 -9.96 -2.72
CA GLU A 86 18.05 -10.50 -1.38
C GLU A 86 16.62 -10.21 -0.88
N GLN A 87 16.20 -8.96 -1.00
CA GLN A 87 14.85 -8.52 -0.63
C GLN A 87 13.76 -9.19 -1.47
N ILE A 88 14.03 -9.41 -2.76
CA ILE A 88 13.13 -10.15 -3.64
C ILE A 88 13.00 -11.60 -3.16
N ARG A 89 14.11 -12.25 -2.77
CA ARG A 89 14.08 -13.61 -2.24
C ARG A 89 13.26 -13.71 -0.96
N GLU A 90 13.52 -12.83 0.01
CA GLU A 90 12.75 -12.77 1.25
C GLU A 90 11.27 -12.51 1.01
N LEU A 91 10.94 -11.58 0.11
CA LEU A 91 9.56 -11.26 -0.22
C LEU A 91 8.83 -12.44 -0.89
N ARG A 92 9.52 -13.21 -1.73
CA ARG A 92 8.99 -14.45 -2.32
C ARG A 92 8.67 -15.49 -1.26
N GLU A 93 9.57 -15.69 -0.30
CA GLU A 93 9.36 -16.64 0.78
C GLU A 93 8.14 -16.31 1.63
N VAL A 94 7.91 -15.02 1.91
CA VAL A 94 6.87 -14.58 2.82
C VAL A 94 5.52 -14.33 2.13
N VAL A 95 5.51 -13.92 0.87
CA VAL A 95 4.29 -13.56 0.14
C VAL A 95 3.93 -14.58 -0.94
N GLU A 96 4.90 -14.96 -1.80
CA GLU A 96 4.62 -15.84 -2.94
C GLU A 96 4.38 -17.30 -2.50
N LEU A 97 5.26 -17.84 -1.66
CA LEU A 97 5.14 -19.24 -1.25
C LEU A 97 3.81 -19.55 -0.54
N PRO A 98 3.33 -18.74 0.44
CA PRO A 98 2.05 -19.01 1.07
C PRO A 98 0.85 -18.91 0.14
N LEU A 99 0.91 -18.07 -0.90
CA LEU A 99 -0.15 -17.96 -1.90
C LEU A 99 -0.17 -19.10 -2.90
N LEU A 100 1.03 -19.51 -3.38
CA LEU A 100 1.14 -20.54 -4.42
C LEU A 100 1.21 -21.97 -3.86
N ARG A 101 1.74 -22.15 -2.66
CA ARG A 101 2.01 -23.44 -2.05
C ARG A 101 1.62 -23.50 -0.56
N PRO A 102 0.37 -23.21 -0.21
CA PRO A 102 -0.11 -23.28 1.18
C PRO A 102 -0.01 -24.69 1.77
N ASP A 103 -0.02 -25.72 0.92
CA ASP A 103 0.20 -27.13 1.25
C ASP A 103 1.51 -27.33 2.04
N LEU A 104 2.61 -26.72 1.61
CA LEU A 104 3.91 -26.88 2.26
C LEU A 104 3.89 -26.42 3.72
N PHE A 105 3.20 -25.35 4.03
CA PHE A 105 3.09 -24.82 5.39
C PHE A 105 2.26 -25.75 6.28
N ARG A 106 1.19 -26.34 5.73
CA ARG A 106 0.36 -27.33 6.43
C ARG A 106 1.13 -28.63 6.70
N ASP A 107 1.89 -29.09 5.72
CA ASP A 107 2.67 -30.34 5.82
C ASP A 107 3.80 -30.20 6.84
N VAL A 108 4.44 -29.03 6.92
CA VAL A 108 5.48 -28.73 7.93
C VAL A 108 4.85 -28.41 9.30
N GLY A 109 3.58 -27.99 9.35
CA GLY A 109 2.87 -27.65 10.59
C GLY A 109 3.22 -26.26 11.12
N ILE A 110 3.53 -25.29 10.23
CA ILE A 110 3.81 -23.89 10.59
C ILE A 110 2.81 -22.95 9.95
N GLU A 111 2.55 -21.84 10.61
CA GLU A 111 1.78 -20.74 10.04
C GLU A 111 2.71 -19.75 9.31
N PRO A 112 2.39 -19.37 8.06
CA PRO A 112 3.15 -18.33 7.36
C PRO A 112 2.92 -16.96 8.00
N PRO A 113 3.88 -16.03 7.87
CA PRO A 113 3.68 -14.65 8.28
C PRO A 113 2.43 -14.05 7.62
N LYS A 114 1.64 -13.29 8.38
CA LYS A 114 0.42 -12.64 7.87
C LYS A 114 0.72 -11.46 6.98
N GLY A 115 1.74 -10.69 7.33
CA GLY A 115 2.10 -9.50 6.61
C GLY A 115 3.58 -9.17 6.64
N VAL A 116 3.98 -8.31 5.70
CA VAL A 116 5.35 -7.83 5.54
C VAL A 116 5.37 -6.31 5.66
N LEU A 117 6.34 -5.78 6.39
CA LEU A 117 6.64 -4.36 6.44
C LEU A 117 7.92 -4.07 5.65
N LEU A 118 7.81 -3.31 4.58
CA LEU A 118 8.94 -2.78 3.81
C LEU A 118 9.38 -1.45 4.43
N ILE A 119 10.59 -1.39 4.96
CA ILE A 119 11.16 -0.17 5.53
C ILE A 119 12.30 0.34 4.65
N GLY A 120 12.49 1.65 4.58
CA GLY A 120 13.63 2.22 3.86
C GLY A 120 13.35 3.59 3.28
N PRO A 121 14.37 4.24 2.69
CA PRO A 121 14.26 5.59 2.17
C PRO A 121 13.28 5.70 1.00
N PRO A 122 12.74 6.91 0.76
CA PRO A 122 11.84 7.14 -0.38
C PRO A 122 12.56 6.91 -1.70
N GLY A 123 11.82 6.40 -2.68
CA GLY A 123 12.32 6.17 -4.04
C GLY A 123 13.26 4.97 -4.22
N CYS A 124 13.43 4.10 -3.20
CA CYS A 124 14.26 2.89 -3.28
C CYS A 124 13.53 1.64 -3.77
N GLY A 125 12.26 1.74 -4.21
CA GLY A 125 11.61 0.64 -4.93
C GLY A 125 10.57 -0.16 -4.13
N LYS A 126 10.16 0.25 -2.92
CA LYS A 126 9.16 -0.45 -2.08
C LYS A 126 7.88 -0.78 -2.84
N THR A 127 7.25 0.21 -3.44
CA THR A 127 6.02 0.04 -4.23
C THR A 127 6.24 -0.80 -5.50
N LEU A 128 7.44 -0.72 -6.11
CA LEU A 128 7.78 -1.55 -7.27
C LEU A 128 7.90 -3.03 -6.89
N LEU A 129 8.51 -3.33 -5.74
CA LEU A 129 8.59 -4.70 -5.20
C LEU A 129 7.20 -5.29 -4.96
N ALA A 130 6.30 -4.51 -4.32
CA ALA A 130 4.93 -4.95 -4.07
C ALA A 130 4.14 -5.22 -5.36
N ARG A 131 4.30 -4.39 -6.39
CA ARG A 131 3.69 -4.63 -7.72
C ARG A 131 4.29 -5.85 -8.43
N ALA A 132 5.61 -6.03 -8.33
CA ALA A 132 6.28 -7.16 -8.98
C ALA A 132 5.85 -8.50 -8.37
N ILE A 133 5.74 -8.60 -7.05
CA ILE A 133 5.29 -9.84 -6.40
C ILE A 133 3.81 -10.13 -6.73
N ALA A 134 2.95 -9.10 -6.81
CA ALA A 134 1.56 -9.28 -7.22
C ALA A 134 1.45 -9.82 -8.66
N ARG A 135 2.34 -9.38 -9.54
CA ARG A 135 2.41 -9.93 -10.91
C ARG A 135 2.80 -11.41 -10.93
N GLU A 136 3.86 -11.78 -10.19
CA GLU A 136 4.36 -13.17 -10.16
C GLU A 136 3.32 -14.13 -9.57
N THR A 137 2.61 -13.71 -8.55
CA THR A 137 1.54 -14.48 -7.91
C THR A 137 0.22 -14.43 -8.67
N LYS A 138 0.13 -13.66 -9.75
CA LYS A 138 -1.12 -13.39 -10.50
C LYS A 138 -2.24 -12.83 -9.61
N ALA A 139 -1.88 -12.22 -8.50
CA ALA A 139 -2.80 -11.62 -7.56
C ALA A 139 -3.24 -10.23 -8.00
N THR A 140 -4.44 -9.84 -7.61
CA THR A 140 -4.92 -8.46 -7.70
C THR A 140 -4.07 -7.58 -6.78
N PHE A 141 -3.61 -6.45 -7.26
CA PHE A 141 -2.88 -5.47 -6.48
C PHE A 141 -3.82 -4.35 -6.06
N LEU A 142 -4.06 -4.22 -4.76
CA LEU A 142 -4.82 -3.12 -4.17
C LEU A 142 -3.84 -2.23 -3.42
N ARG A 143 -3.74 -0.97 -3.82
CA ARG A 143 -2.91 0.03 -3.13
C ARG A 143 -3.77 1.07 -2.46
N MET A 144 -3.43 1.37 -1.21
CA MET A 144 -3.98 2.47 -0.43
C MET A 144 -2.84 3.23 0.22
N VAL A 145 -2.88 4.55 0.18
CA VAL A 145 -1.94 5.40 0.90
C VAL A 145 -2.51 5.71 2.28
N GLY A 146 -1.69 5.58 3.32
CA GLY A 146 -2.15 5.76 4.69
C GLY A 146 -2.78 7.14 4.94
N SER A 147 -2.29 8.20 4.30
CA SER A 147 -2.88 9.54 4.39
C SER A 147 -4.32 9.61 3.85
N GLU A 148 -4.70 8.76 2.92
CA GLU A 148 -6.07 8.69 2.39
C GLU A 148 -7.05 8.07 3.39
N LEU A 149 -6.55 7.28 4.35
CA LEU A 149 -7.33 6.71 5.45
C LEU A 149 -7.57 7.71 6.59
N VAL A 150 -6.88 8.85 6.57
CA VAL A 150 -7.07 9.93 7.55
C VAL A 150 -8.16 10.86 7.05
N GLN A 151 -9.38 10.69 7.56
CA GLN A 151 -10.54 11.44 7.12
C GLN A 151 -10.93 12.56 8.10
N LYS A 152 -11.63 13.57 7.58
CA LYS A 152 -12.12 14.71 8.36
C LYS A 152 -13.26 14.35 9.30
N TYR A 153 -14.07 13.36 8.93
CA TYR A 153 -15.27 12.98 9.68
C TYR A 153 -15.06 11.74 10.54
N ILE A 154 -15.70 11.75 11.71
CA ILE A 154 -15.55 10.69 12.72
C ILE A 154 -16.10 9.35 12.19
N GLY A 155 -15.27 8.30 12.22
CA GLY A 155 -15.65 6.93 11.85
C GLY A 155 -15.46 6.58 10.37
N GLU A 156 -15.18 7.54 9.49
CA GLU A 156 -14.96 7.28 8.07
C GLU A 156 -13.68 6.46 7.82
N GLY A 157 -12.58 6.80 8.49
CA GLY A 157 -11.33 6.05 8.36
C GLY A 157 -11.46 4.59 8.76
N SER A 158 -12.13 4.33 9.90
CA SER A 158 -12.39 2.95 10.36
C SER A 158 -13.30 2.18 9.41
N ARG A 159 -14.28 2.84 8.78
CA ARG A 159 -15.13 2.22 7.76
C ARG A 159 -14.34 1.90 6.50
N MET A 160 -13.52 2.82 6.02
CA MET A 160 -12.66 2.62 4.84
C MET A 160 -11.72 1.42 5.03
N VAL A 161 -11.13 1.25 6.21
CA VAL A 161 -10.30 0.08 6.52
C VAL A 161 -11.10 -1.21 6.37
N ARG A 162 -12.30 -1.32 6.96
CA ARG A 162 -13.15 -2.52 6.82
C ARG A 162 -13.51 -2.81 5.37
N GLU A 163 -13.96 -1.80 4.63
CA GLU A 163 -14.35 -1.94 3.22
C GLU A 163 -13.15 -2.33 2.34
N LEU A 164 -11.95 -1.79 2.62
CA LEU A 164 -10.71 -2.13 1.92
C LEU A 164 -10.36 -3.61 2.12
N PHE A 165 -10.41 -4.11 3.36
CA PHE A 165 -10.15 -5.52 3.66
C PHE A 165 -11.24 -6.44 3.10
N GLN A 166 -12.49 -6.02 3.10
CA GLN A 166 -13.57 -6.74 2.45
C GLN A 166 -13.34 -6.83 0.92
N LEU A 167 -13.01 -5.71 0.27
CA LEU A 167 -12.68 -5.68 -1.16
C LEU A 167 -11.50 -6.60 -1.48
N ALA A 168 -10.48 -6.63 -0.61
CA ALA A 168 -9.33 -7.52 -0.78
C ALA A 168 -9.76 -9.00 -0.77
N ARG A 169 -10.67 -9.38 0.13
CA ARG A 169 -11.23 -10.75 0.18
C ARG A 169 -12.10 -11.07 -1.05
N GLU A 170 -12.93 -10.13 -1.50
CA GLU A 170 -13.79 -10.31 -2.69
C GLU A 170 -12.97 -10.48 -3.99
N LYS A 171 -11.77 -9.89 -4.03
CA LYS A 171 -10.89 -9.89 -5.21
C LYS A 171 -9.74 -10.90 -5.11
N SER A 172 -9.86 -11.86 -4.20
CA SER A 172 -8.83 -12.90 -4.03
C SER A 172 -8.50 -13.66 -5.31
N PRO A 173 -7.23 -14.06 -5.52
CA PRO A 173 -6.06 -13.77 -4.70
C PRO A 173 -5.63 -12.30 -4.80
N THR A 174 -5.31 -11.67 -3.64
CA THR A 174 -5.03 -10.23 -3.57
C THR A 174 -3.79 -9.93 -2.75
N ILE A 175 -3.00 -8.97 -3.21
CA ILE A 175 -1.96 -8.31 -2.41
C ILE A 175 -2.46 -6.92 -2.05
N LEU A 176 -2.73 -6.70 -0.76
CA LEU A 176 -3.10 -5.41 -0.20
C LEU A 176 -1.83 -4.66 0.19
N PHE A 177 -1.56 -3.56 -0.52
CA PHE A 177 -0.40 -2.71 -0.27
C PHE A 177 -0.80 -1.43 0.44
N LEU A 178 -0.30 -1.25 1.67
CA LEU A 178 -0.50 -0.06 2.49
C LEU A 178 0.75 0.81 2.44
N ASP A 179 0.71 1.87 1.65
CA ASP A 179 1.83 2.81 1.50
C ASP A 179 1.77 3.90 2.57
N GLU A 180 2.91 4.45 2.96
CA GLU A 180 3.01 5.52 3.99
C GLU A 180 2.27 5.16 5.29
N LEU A 181 2.50 3.94 5.80
CA LEU A 181 1.82 3.42 6.99
C LEU A 181 2.02 4.31 8.22
N ASP A 182 3.12 5.04 8.29
CA ASP A 182 3.45 5.99 9.35
C ASP A 182 2.43 7.12 9.52
N SER A 183 1.65 7.44 8.49
CA SER A 183 0.60 8.45 8.55
C SER A 183 -0.57 8.06 9.46
N ILE A 184 -0.85 6.76 9.60
CA ILE A 184 -1.93 6.22 10.44
C ILE A 184 -1.43 5.48 11.68
N ALA A 185 -0.24 4.89 11.62
CA ALA A 185 0.34 4.06 12.67
C ALA A 185 1.52 4.73 13.39
N GLY A 186 1.66 6.05 13.29
CA GLY A 186 2.70 6.81 14.00
C GLY A 186 2.43 6.92 15.50
N ARG A 187 3.50 6.81 16.32
CA ARG A 187 3.45 7.14 17.75
C ARG A 187 3.10 8.60 17.94
N ARG A 188 2.30 8.91 18.93
CA ARG A 188 1.86 10.26 19.22
C ARG A 188 2.39 10.80 20.51
N THR A 189 2.72 12.09 20.50
CA THR A 189 2.88 12.93 21.68
C THR A 189 1.52 13.46 22.11
N ASP A 190 1.32 13.67 23.40
CA ASP A 190 0.10 13.93 24.18
C ASP A 190 -0.88 15.05 23.71
N SER A 191 -0.93 15.40 22.44
CA SER A 191 -1.88 16.39 21.91
C SER A 191 -3.20 15.72 21.49
N SER A 192 -4.24 15.84 22.32
CA SER A 192 -5.55 15.20 22.08
C SER A 192 -6.47 16.04 21.20
N THR A 193 -6.11 16.25 19.92
CA THR A 193 -7.03 16.86 18.96
C THR A 193 -8.10 15.87 18.47
N SER A 194 -9.20 16.36 17.91
CA SER A 194 -10.23 15.51 17.32
C SER A 194 -9.69 14.67 16.15
N ALA A 195 -8.76 15.24 15.37
CA ALA A 195 -8.07 14.55 14.28
C ALA A 195 -7.21 13.39 14.80
N ASP A 196 -6.51 13.59 15.93
CA ASP A 196 -5.69 12.54 16.53
C ASP A 196 -6.52 11.35 17.00
N ARG A 197 -7.70 11.60 17.54
CA ARG A 197 -8.63 10.53 17.96
C ARG A 197 -9.14 9.73 16.77
N GLU A 198 -9.38 10.36 15.63
CA GLU A 198 -9.86 9.67 14.43
C GLU A 198 -8.75 8.78 13.82
N VAL A 199 -7.52 9.28 13.71
CA VAL A 199 -6.40 8.45 13.25
C VAL A 199 -6.16 7.27 14.20
N HIS A 200 -6.28 7.47 15.51
CA HIS A 200 -6.16 6.38 16.48
C HIS A 200 -7.26 5.31 16.31
N ARG A 201 -8.51 5.71 16.05
CA ARG A 201 -9.61 4.78 15.74
C ARG A 201 -9.35 4.00 14.45
N THR A 202 -8.86 4.68 13.41
CA THR A 202 -8.49 4.05 12.15
C THR A 202 -7.37 3.02 12.36
N MET A 203 -6.36 3.36 13.17
CA MET A 203 -5.31 2.43 13.56
C MET A 203 -5.85 1.21 14.33
N ILE A 204 -6.71 1.42 15.33
CA ILE A 204 -7.33 0.31 16.09
C ILE A 204 -8.11 -0.62 15.14
N GLN A 205 -8.86 -0.05 14.19
CA GLN A 205 -9.58 -0.86 13.20
C GLN A 205 -8.61 -1.63 12.30
N LEU A 206 -7.51 -1.01 11.85
CA LEU A 206 -6.48 -1.70 11.08
C LEU A 206 -5.88 -2.87 11.86
N LEU A 207 -5.55 -2.67 13.15
CA LEU A 207 -5.05 -3.75 14.00
C LEU A 207 -6.06 -4.88 14.16
N ALA A 208 -7.36 -4.56 14.32
CA ALA A 208 -8.43 -5.55 14.41
C ALA A 208 -8.58 -6.37 13.12
N GLU A 209 -8.48 -5.74 11.95
CA GLU A 209 -8.50 -6.46 10.66
C GLU A 209 -7.26 -7.36 10.50
N LEU A 210 -6.07 -6.90 10.92
CA LEU A 210 -4.85 -7.70 10.90
C LEU A 210 -4.94 -8.91 11.83
N ASP A 211 -5.48 -8.73 13.05
CA ASP A 211 -5.64 -9.82 14.01
C ASP A 211 -6.65 -10.89 13.53
N GLY A 212 -7.74 -10.45 12.89
CA GLY A 212 -8.76 -11.34 12.31
C GLY A 212 -8.39 -11.98 10.97
N PHE A 213 -7.16 -11.79 10.50
CA PHE A 213 -6.74 -12.22 9.19
C PHE A 213 -6.28 -13.68 9.17
N ASP A 214 -6.75 -14.47 8.18
CA ASP A 214 -6.31 -15.85 7.99
C ASP A 214 -4.90 -15.92 7.39
N PRO A 215 -3.91 -16.50 8.09
CA PRO A 215 -2.54 -16.60 7.58
C PRO A 215 -2.39 -17.53 6.37
N LEU A 216 -3.34 -18.43 6.15
CA LEU A 216 -3.37 -19.33 4.98
C LEU A 216 -4.38 -18.91 3.91
N GLY A 217 -5.05 -17.76 4.11
CA GLY A 217 -5.98 -17.18 3.14
C GLY A 217 -5.30 -16.67 1.86
N GLU A 218 -6.10 -16.34 0.87
CA GLU A 218 -5.65 -15.86 -0.45
C GLU A 218 -5.33 -14.36 -0.51
N VAL A 219 -5.32 -13.66 0.62
CA VAL A 219 -4.93 -12.25 0.70
C VAL A 219 -3.59 -12.15 1.42
N ARG A 220 -2.70 -11.28 0.98
CA ARG A 220 -1.43 -10.95 1.64
C ARG A 220 -1.33 -9.46 1.87
N ILE A 221 -0.77 -9.08 3.00
CA ILE A 221 -0.63 -7.69 3.38
C ILE A 221 0.84 -7.31 3.25
N VAL A 222 1.10 -6.26 2.47
CA VAL A 222 2.42 -5.66 2.34
C VAL A 222 2.27 -4.20 2.72
N ALA A 223 2.95 -3.76 3.77
CA ALA A 223 2.95 -2.38 4.19
C ALA A 223 4.30 -1.73 3.89
N ALA A 224 4.33 -0.42 3.71
CA ALA A 224 5.56 0.32 3.49
C ALA A 224 5.60 1.59 4.33
N THR A 225 6.79 1.92 4.83
CA THR A 225 7.05 3.19 5.51
C THR A 225 8.43 3.73 5.19
N ASN A 226 8.55 5.05 5.20
CA ASN A 226 9.83 5.76 5.15
C ASN A 226 10.32 6.14 6.56
N ARG A 227 9.47 6.01 7.58
CA ARG A 227 9.71 6.45 8.96
C ARG A 227 9.43 5.32 9.97
N PRO A 228 10.27 4.27 10.00
CA PRO A 228 10.08 3.17 10.95
C PRO A 228 10.24 3.61 12.41
N ASP A 229 10.97 4.70 12.66
CA ASP A 229 11.22 5.30 13.96
C ASP A 229 9.95 5.77 14.68
N ILE A 230 8.95 6.23 13.94
CA ILE A 230 7.70 6.75 14.51
C ILE A 230 6.57 5.71 14.59
N LEU A 231 6.75 4.52 14.00
CA LEU A 231 5.69 3.49 14.02
C LEU A 231 5.36 3.02 15.43
N ASP A 232 4.07 2.80 15.67
CA ASP A 232 3.61 2.16 16.90
C ASP A 232 4.00 0.67 16.89
N ARG A 233 4.62 0.24 17.98
CA ARG A 233 5.06 -1.16 18.16
C ARG A 233 3.92 -2.17 18.11
N ALA A 234 2.68 -1.74 18.34
CA ALA A 234 1.52 -2.62 18.28
C ALA A 234 1.34 -3.27 16.89
N ILE A 235 1.74 -2.56 15.81
CA ILE A 235 1.61 -3.10 14.45
C ILE A 235 2.65 -4.18 14.11
N LEU A 236 3.78 -4.17 14.86
CA LEU A 236 4.90 -5.10 14.70
C LEU A 236 4.78 -6.32 15.62
N ARG A 237 3.67 -6.47 16.35
CA ARG A 237 3.45 -7.65 17.19
C ARG A 237 3.27 -8.90 16.33
N PRO A 238 3.75 -10.07 16.81
CA PRO A 238 3.52 -11.35 16.12
C PRO A 238 2.04 -11.55 15.79
N GLY A 239 1.76 -12.06 14.59
CA GLY A 239 0.42 -12.23 14.06
C GLY A 239 -0.13 -11.04 13.28
N ARG A 240 0.67 -9.98 13.05
CA ARG A 240 0.32 -8.78 12.27
C ARG A 240 1.30 -8.57 11.12
N LEU A 241 2.21 -7.59 11.22
CA LEU A 241 3.32 -7.42 10.28
C LEU A 241 4.56 -8.10 10.85
N ASP A 242 4.61 -9.41 10.70
CA ASP A 242 5.59 -10.27 11.36
C ASP A 242 6.99 -10.17 10.76
N ARG A 243 7.07 -9.80 9.50
CA ARG A 243 8.32 -9.75 8.77
C ARG A 243 8.66 -8.33 8.36
N ILE A 244 9.88 -7.93 8.66
CA ILE A 244 10.41 -6.63 8.26
C ILE A 244 11.48 -6.87 7.22
N ILE A 245 11.35 -6.23 6.06
CA ILE A 245 12.34 -6.25 4.99
C ILE A 245 12.88 -4.83 4.80
N GLU A 246 14.19 -4.69 5.00
CA GLU A 246 14.86 -3.40 4.83
C GLU A 246 15.27 -3.21 3.36
N ILE A 247 14.89 -2.06 2.80
CA ILE A 247 15.24 -1.62 1.46
C ILE A 247 16.28 -0.51 1.60
N PRO A 248 17.57 -0.79 1.48
CA PRO A 248 18.62 0.21 1.66
C PRO A 248 18.71 1.17 0.47
N PHE A 249 19.53 2.21 0.62
CA PHE A 249 20.02 2.93 -0.56
C PHE A 249 20.81 1.99 -1.45
N PRO A 250 20.67 2.11 -2.78
CA PRO A 250 21.39 1.24 -3.71
C PRO A 250 22.91 1.46 -3.60
N ASP A 251 23.64 0.37 -3.44
CA ASP A 251 25.11 0.34 -3.53
C ASP A 251 25.58 0.57 -4.98
N ASN A 252 26.87 0.53 -5.23
CA ASN A 252 27.40 0.79 -6.57
C ASN A 252 26.92 -0.25 -7.60
N HIS A 253 26.86 -1.52 -7.22
CA HIS A 253 26.36 -2.59 -8.08
C HIS A 253 24.87 -2.40 -8.39
N ALA A 254 24.05 -2.14 -7.37
CA ALA A 254 22.63 -1.89 -7.52
C ALA A 254 22.36 -0.65 -8.41
N ARG A 255 23.11 0.45 -8.22
CA ARG A 255 22.98 1.63 -9.08
C ARG A 255 23.26 1.33 -10.55
N LYS A 256 24.28 0.52 -10.83
CA LYS A 256 24.59 0.07 -12.20
C LYS A 256 23.41 -0.70 -12.81
N GLU A 257 22.84 -1.65 -12.07
CA GLU A 257 21.67 -2.41 -12.55
C GLU A 257 20.43 -1.51 -12.72
N ILE A 258 20.21 -0.52 -11.83
CA ILE A 258 19.14 0.47 -11.97
C ILE A 258 19.35 1.33 -13.23
N PHE A 259 20.56 1.80 -13.49
CA PHE A 259 20.88 2.51 -14.75
C PHE A 259 20.57 1.62 -15.96
N LYS A 260 21.01 0.37 -15.96
CA LYS A 260 20.75 -0.59 -17.04
C LYS A 260 19.24 -0.76 -17.31
N VAL A 261 18.42 -0.84 -16.27
CA VAL A 261 16.96 -0.90 -16.41
C VAL A 261 16.41 0.36 -17.07
N HIS A 262 16.78 1.56 -16.57
CA HIS A 262 16.22 2.82 -17.06
C HIS A 262 16.76 3.25 -18.42
N THR A 263 17.98 2.85 -18.76
CA THR A 263 18.59 3.16 -20.06
C THR A 263 18.27 2.14 -21.15
N LYS A 264 17.64 1.00 -20.83
CA LYS A 264 17.34 -0.09 -21.77
C LYS A 264 16.63 0.36 -23.05
N LYS A 265 15.80 1.40 -22.97
CA LYS A 265 15.03 1.96 -24.10
C LYS A 265 15.67 3.24 -24.66
N MET A 266 16.72 3.73 -24.05
CA MET A 266 17.40 4.97 -24.47
C MET A 266 18.40 4.68 -25.57
N ASN A 267 18.53 5.61 -26.52
CA ASN A 267 19.57 5.56 -27.52
C ASN A 267 20.84 6.22 -26.97
N LEU A 268 21.69 5.43 -26.32
CA LEU A 268 22.94 5.90 -25.73
C LEU A 268 24.07 5.95 -26.77
N ASP A 269 24.95 6.91 -26.60
CA ASP A 269 26.25 6.90 -27.28
C ASP A 269 27.14 5.81 -26.72
N ARG A 270 28.10 5.33 -27.53
CA ARG A 270 29.03 4.26 -27.15
C ARG A 270 30.00 4.67 -26.02
N SER A 271 30.17 5.95 -25.79
CA SER A 271 31.00 6.52 -24.71
C SER A 271 30.40 6.37 -23.32
N VAL A 272 29.10 6.07 -23.23
CA VAL A 272 28.38 5.99 -21.94
C VAL A 272 28.74 4.69 -21.21
N SER A 273 29.49 4.81 -20.11
CA SER A 273 29.82 3.71 -19.21
C SER A 273 28.88 3.69 -18.02
N LEU A 274 28.15 2.58 -17.82
CA LEU A 274 27.25 2.41 -16.67
C LEU A 274 28.03 2.34 -15.35
N ASP A 275 29.27 1.85 -15.35
CA ASP A 275 30.11 1.79 -14.16
C ASP A 275 30.53 3.20 -13.72
N GLU A 276 30.86 4.08 -14.65
CA GLU A 276 31.17 5.48 -14.38
C GLU A 276 29.93 6.20 -13.82
N LEU A 277 28.76 6.01 -14.43
CA LEU A 277 27.49 6.60 -13.95
C LEU A 277 27.12 6.12 -12.54
N ALA A 278 27.30 4.83 -12.25
CA ALA A 278 27.05 4.29 -10.93
C ALA A 278 27.98 4.90 -9.87
N SER A 279 29.25 5.12 -10.22
CA SER A 279 30.21 5.78 -9.32
C SER A 279 29.89 7.27 -9.11
N LEU A 280 29.49 7.97 -10.17
CA LEU A 280 29.11 9.38 -10.10
C LEU A 280 27.80 9.64 -9.34
N SER A 281 26.92 8.66 -9.24
CA SER A 281 25.61 8.78 -8.60
C SER A 281 25.58 8.26 -7.15
N ASP A 282 26.72 8.34 -6.45
CA ASP A 282 26.78 7.89 -5.06
C ASP A 282 25.72 8.52 -4.18
N GLY A 283 25.04 7.68 -3.38
CA GLY A 283 23.94 8.05 -2.51
C GLY A 283 22.61 8.33 -3.22
N PHE A 284 22.46 8.13 -4.53
CA PHE A 284 21.18 8.31 -5.22
C PHE A 284 20.23 7.14 -4.94
N SER A 285 18.94 7.46 -4.79
CA SER A 285 17.86 6.48 -4.82
C SER A 285 17.54 6.05 -6.26
N GLY A 286 16.82 4.95 -6.44
CA GLY A 286 16.36 4.50 -7.76
C GLY A 286 15.50 5.55 -8.49
N ALA A 287 14.67 6.30 -7.76
CA ALA A 287 13.88 7.40 -8.33
C ALA A 287 14.77 8.54 -8.85
N GLN A 288 15.84 8.88 -8.14
CA GLN A 288 16.79 9.91 -8.57
C GLN A 288 17.59 9.47 -9.80
N ILE A 289 17.98 8.19 -9.87
CA ILE A 289 18.63 7.63 -11.06
C ILE A 289 17.70 7.70 -12.27
N LYS A 290 16.42 7.33 -12.10
CA LYS A 290 15.40 7.47 -13.14
C LYS A 290 15.25 8.92 -13.59
N ALA A 291 15.20 9.87 -12.65
CA ALA A 291 15.11 11.30 -12.95
C ALA A 291 16.34 11.79 -13.73
N ALA A 292 17.55 11.35 -13.35
CA ALA A 292 18.79 11.67 -14.05
C ALA A 292 18.78 11.13 -15.50
N CYS A 293 18.34 9.90 -15.72
CA CYS A 293 18.19 9.35 -17.07
C CYS A 293 17.20 10.17 -17.92
N THR A 294 16.08 10.57 -17.32
CA THR A 294 15.08 11.40 -18.02
C THR A 294 15.62 12.78 -18.36
N GLU A 295 16.30 13.45 -17.42
CA GLU A 295 16.90 14.78 -17.65
C GLU A 295 18.00 14.72 -18.72
N ALA A 296 18.86 13.69 -18.72
CA ALA A 296 19.88 13.49 -19.75
C ALA A 296 19.23 13.34 -21.15
N GLY A 297 18.11 12.60 -21.24
CA GLY A 297 17.32 12.51 -22.47
C GLY A 297 16.79 13.87 -22.91
N MET A 298 16.30 14.70 -21.98
CA MET A 298 15.81 16.05 -22.26
C MET A 298 16.92 16.98 -22.73
N LEU A 299 18.13 16.88 -22.19
CA LEU A 299 19.30 17.65 -22.66
C LEU A 299 19.63 17.31 -24.13
N ALA A 300 19.68 16.03 -24.49
CA ALA A 300 19.90 15.61 -25.87
C ALA A 300 18.82 16.13 -26.83
N ILE A 301 17.53 16.10 -26.40
CA ILE A 301 16.41 16.62 -27.21
C ILE A 301 16.51 18.12 -27.41
N ARG A 302 16.88 18.91 -26.39
CA ARG A 302 17.08 20.37 -26.51
C ARG A 302 18.13 20.74 -27.54
N GLU A 303 19.14 19.90 -27.72
CA GLU A 303 20.20 20.07 -28.70
C GLU A 303 19.89 19.34 -30.03
N GLU A 304 18.63 18.91 -30.23
CA GLU A 304 18.15 18.19 -31.42
C GLU A 304 18.94 16.92 -31.73
N ARG A 305 19.63 16.35 -30.71
CA ARG A 305 20.39 15.10 -30.86
C ARG A 305 19.49 13.88 -30.62
N LYS A 306 19.75 12.81 -31.39
CA LYS A 306 19.03 11.53 -31.27
C LYS A 306 19.71 10.54 -30.32
N ARG A 307 20.83 10.91 -29.74
CA ARG A 307 21.60 10.05 -28.82
C ARG A 307 21.96 10.84 -27.57
N VAL A 308 21.93 10.15 -26.44
CA VAL A 308 22.35 10.69 -25.15
C VAL A 308 23.82 10.40 -24.97
N THR A 309 24.61 11.42 -24.69
CA THR A 309 26.05 11.34 -24.46
C THR A 309 26.40 11.17 -22.99
N LEU A 310 27.64 10.85 -22.70
CA LEU A 310 28.15 10.80 -21.33
C LEU A 310 28.07 12.17 -20.64
N ASP A 311 28.31 13.25 -21.37
CA ASP A 311 28.26 14.62 -20.84
C ASP A 311 26.80 14.99 -20.43
N ASP A 312 25.81 14.58 -21.21
CA ASP A 312 24.40 14.76 -20.83
C ASP A 312 24.08 14.04 -19.51
N MET A 313 24.57 12.80 -19.36
CA MET A 313 24.36 12.03 -18.14
C MET A 313 25.07 12.66 -16.94
N LYS A 314 26.30 13.14 -17.11
CA LYS A 314 27.05 13.87 -16.07
C LYS A 314 26.34 15.17 -15.65
N ALA A 315 25.89 15.95 -16.63
CA ALA A 315 25.15 17.19 -16.36
C ALA A 315 23.84 16.92 -15.64
N ALA A 316 23.10 15.89 -16.04
CA ALA A 316 21.87 15.48 -15.39
C ALA A 316 22.10 15.01 -13.95
N ILE A 317 23.11 14.16 -13.69
CA ILE A 317 23.49 13.72 -12.34
C ILE A 317 23.86 14.92 -11.47
N LYS A 318 24.65 15.86 -11.99
CA LYS A 318 25.01 17.08 -11.26
C LYS A 318 23.77 17.90 -10.89
N LYS A 319 22.87 18.13 -11.83
CA LYS A 319 21.63 18.87 -11.62
C LYS A 319 20.75 18.23 -10.54
N ILE A 320 20.56 16.89 -10.59
CA ILE A 320 19.76 16.17 -9.59
C ILE A 320 20.44 16.22 -8.21
N ARG A 321 21.76 16.21 -8.15
CA ARG A 321 22.51 16.35 -6.90
C ARG A 321 22.33 17.73 -6.26
N GLU A 322 22.37 18.79 -7.04
CA GLU A 322 22.19 20.17 -6.58
C GLU A 322 20.75 20.44 -6.08
N THR A 323 19.75 19.77 -6.68
CA THR A 323 18.34 19.84 -6.20
C THR A 323 18.10 19.03 -4.93
N ARG A 324 19.04 18.23 -4.48
CA ARG A 324 18.94 17.42 -3.28
C ARG A 324 19.21 18.30 -2.06
N SER A 325 18.16 18.67 -1.28
CA SER A 325 18.38 19.33 0.00
C SER A 325 19.19 18.43 0.93
N GLU A 326 20.25 18.95 1.55
CA GLU A 326 21.13 18.23 2.48
C GLU A 326 20.34 17.57 3.64
N ASP A 327 19.21 18.13 4.02
CA ASP A 327 18.34 17.64 5.09
C ASP A 327 17.78 16.23 4.86
N THR A 328 17.54 15.82 3.60
CA THR A 328 17.00 14.48 3.32
C THR A 328 18.04 13.36 3.51
N ILE A 329 19.33 13.68 3.37
CA ILE A 329 20.42 12.69 3.55
C ILE A 329 20.70 12.46 5.03
N MET A 330 20.68 13.52 5.84
CA MET A 330 20.95 13.44 7.27
C MET A 330 19.92 12.60 8.00
N GLN A 331 18.62 12.73 7.67
CA GLN A 331 17.54 11.98 8.33
C GLN A 331 17.68 10.45 8.24
N PHE A 332 18.31 9.92 7.18
CA PHE A 332 18.44 8.47 6.99
C PHE A 332 19.83 7.90 7.36
N LYS A 333 20.88 8.74 7.45
CA LYS A 333 22.19 8.30 7.96
C LYS A 333 22.23 8.14 9.47
N GLU A 334 21.35 8.86 10.17
CA GLU A 334 21.27 8.87 11.65
C GLU A 334 20.24 7.89 12.22
N LEU A 335 19.53 7.12 11.39
CA LEU A 335 18.69 6.02 11.89
C LEU A 335 19.64 4.97 12.51
N PRO A 336 19.61 4.77 13.84
CA PRO A 336 20.36 3.70 14.46
C PRO A 336 19.76 2.38 13.98
N VAL A 337 20.42 1.75 13.03
CA VAL A 337 20.17 0.35 12.69
C VAL A 337 20.70 -0.43 13.90
N HIS A 338 19.86 -0.61 14.89
CA HIS A 338 20.14 -1.54 15.98
C HIS A 338 20.16 -2.96 15.39
N LYS A 339 21.34 -3.40 14.98
CA LYS A 339 21.62 -4.79 14.62
C LYS A 339 21.37 -5.79 15.76
N GLU A 340 21.01 -5.32 16.94
CA GLU A 340 20.87 -6.15 18.15
C GLU A 340 19.43 -6.30 18.66
N GLY A 341 18.41 -5.83 17.96
CA GLY A 341 17.03 -5.78 18.50
C GLY A 341 16.03 -6.77 17.97
N TYR A 342 16.30 -7.44 16.87
CA TYR A 342 15.30 -8.29 16.21
C TYR A 342 15.50 -9.80 16.38
N SER A 343 16.56 -10.23 17.09
CA SER A 343 16.80 -11.65 17.38
C SER A 343 16.19 -12.14 18.71
N MET A 344 15.33 -11.37 19.36
CA MET A 344 14.73 -11.73 20.65
C MET A 344 13.21 -11.94 20.55
N PHE A 345 12.74 -12.70 19.60
CA PHE A 345 11.43 -13.34 19.67
C PHE A 345 11.51 -14.67 18.96
N VAL A 346 12.13 -15.65 19.64
CA VAL A 346 11.85 -17.06 19.49
C VAL A 346 10.93 -17.45 20.64
#